data_74b1713647d5afd85b52f8a4fb7f1081
#
_entry.id   74b1713647d5afd85b52f8a4fb7f1081
#
_cell.length_a   1.000
_cell.length_b   1.000
_cell.length_c   1.000
_cell.angle_alpha   90.00
_cell.angle_beta   90.00
_cell.angle_gamma   90.00
#
_symmetry.space_group_name_H-M   'P 1'
#
loop_
_entity.id
_entity.type
_entity.pdbx_description
1 polymer ?
#
loop_
_entity_poly.entity_id
_entity_poly.type
_entity_poly.pdbx_seq_one_letter_code
_entity_poly.pdbx_strand_id
1 'polypeptide(L)'
;KHVNKNLIMIGMFSILIGIWKIMDLDYTALILKNPVVISYTAYFSLLMFTIPFISFLRTSFRDSDNFLWTIPCICNIAAFIILMVLQVNAIMDFRDGLWVIHVAMLSNIPVVFIMFYTEVTKYGWSKKLTLAFICSCAYLIGLLADIIAYYLTNGIFPSFLGIGCLLFYIITLGITSLKEARH
;
A
#
# COMPACT_ATOMS: atom_id res chain seq x y z
N LYS A 1 12.99 -1.07 26.61
CA LYS A 1 12.81 -1.88 25.37
C LYS A 1 12.49 -0.90 24.24
N HIS A 2 13.48 -0.57 23.40
CA HIS A 2 13.20 0.21 22.19
C HIS A 2 12.35 -0.65 21.26
N VAL A 3 11.10 -0.29 21.11
CA VAL A 3 10.22 -0.94 20.14
C VAL A 3 10.75 -0.58 18.76
N ASN A 4 11.07 -1.58 17.97
CA ASN A 4 11.59 -1.35 16.61
C ASN A 4 10.47 -0.77 15.74
N LYS A 5 10.59 0.52 15.38
CA LYS A 5 9.61 1.25 14.57
C LYS A 5 9.25 0.52 13.26
N ASN A 6 10.23 -0.17 12.68
CA ASN A 6 10.02 -0.94 11.44
C ASN A 6 9.04 -2.09 11.64
N LEU A 7 9.13 -2.79 12.78
CA LEU A 7 8.21 -3.89 13.11
C LEU A 7 6.79 -3.38 13.33
N ILE A 8 6.64 -2.19 13.95
CA ILE A 8 5.32 -1.56 14.10
C ILE A 8 4.73 -1.24 12.73
N MET A 9 5.50 -0.63 11.82
CA MET A 9 5.00 -0.26 10.49
C MET A 9 4.60 -1.49 9.68
N ILE A 10 5.41 -2.57 9.72
CA ILE A 10 5.07 -3.85 9.09
C ILE A 10 3.78 -4.42 9.70
N GLY A 11 3.65 -4.39 11.02
CA GLY A 11 2.46 -4.88 11.72
C GLY A 11 1.20 -4.11 11.33
N MET A 12 1.24 -2.78 11.33
CA MET A 12 0.13 -1.92 10.92
C MET A 12 -0.27 -2.18 9.45
N PHE A 13 0.73 -2.27 8.58
CA PHE A 13 0.52 -2.58 7.18
C PHE A 13 -0.17 -3.95 6.98
N SER A 14 0.31 -5.00 7.67
CA SER A 14 -0.27 -6.33 7.60
C SER A 14 -1.72 -6.37 8.12
N ILE A 15 -2.01 -5.64 9.21
CA ILE A 15 -3.36 -5.52 9.77
C ILE A 15 -4.30 -4.85 8.76
N LEU A 16 -3.90 -3.73 8.15
CA LEU A 16 -4.73 -3.01 7.21
C LEU A 16 -5.05 -3.83 5.96
N ILE A 17 -4.06 -4.57 5.44
CA ILE A 17 -4.29 -5.50 4.31
C ILE A 17 -5.19 -6.64 4.71
N GLY A 18 -5.01 -7.19 5.89
CA GLY A 18 -5.88 -8.24 6.41
C GLY A 18 -7.33 -7.77 6.53
N ILE A 19 -7.57 -6.58 7.08
CA ILE A 19 -8.89 -5.97 7.17
C ILE A 19 -9.48 -5.75 5.77
N TRP A 20 -8.71 -5.15 4.84
CA TRP A 20 -9.17 -4.96 3.48
C TRP A 20 -9.61 -6.28 2.85
N LYS A 21 -8.78 -7.32 2.94
CA LYS A 21 -9.10 -8.63 2.35
C LYS A 21 -10.31 -9.30 2.98
N ILE A 22 -10.46 -9.22 4.29
CA ILE A 22 -11.66 -9.76 4.98
C ILE A 22 -12.91 -9.03 4.50
N MET A 23 -12.85 -7.70 4.34
CA MET A 23 -14.00 -6.92 3.88
C MET A 23 -14.31 -7.11 2.39
N ASP A 24 -13.33 -7.51 1.59
CA ASP A 24 -13.47 -7.81 0.15
C ASP A 24 -14.09 -9.21 -0.12
N LEU A 25 -14.24 -10.04 0.92
CA LEU A 25 -14.84 -11.36 0.79
C LEU A 25 -16.37 -11.28 0.80
N ASP A 26 -17.01 -11.97 -0.14
CA ASP A 26 -18.48 -12.07 -0.23
C ASP A 26 -19.13 -12.58 1.08
N TYR A 27 -18.45 -13.48 1.80
CA TYR A 27 -18.90 -14.01 3.08
C TYR A 27 -19.02 -12.96 4.19
N THR A 28 -18.27 -11.86 4.10
CA THR A 28 -18.33 -10.77 5.09
C THR A 28 -19.70 -10.09 5.07
N ALA A 29 -20.33 -10.00 3.91
CA ALA A 29 -21.68 -9.46 3.76
C ALA A 29 -22.75 -10.32 4.48
N LEU A 30 -22.53 -11.63 4.60
CA LEU A 30 -23.42 -12.53 5.34
C LEU A 30 -23.34 -12.30 6.86
N ILE A 31 -22.17 -11.92 7.37
CA ILE A 31 -21.93 -11.73 8.80
C ILE A 31 -22.33 -10.32 9.24
N LEU A 32 -21.83 -9.29 8.57
CA LEU A 32 -21.99 -7.89 8.98
C LEU A 32 -23.31 -7.26 8.53
N LYS A 33 -24.01 -7.84 7.56
CA LYS A 33 -25.33 -7.39 7.04
C LYS A 33 -25.44 -5.89 6.71
N ASN A 34 -24.35 -5.15 6.74
CA ASN A 34 -24.30 -3.70 6.46
C ASN A 34 -23.27 -3.42 5.36
N PRO A 35 -23.72 -3.34 4.10
CA PRO A 35 -22.83 -3.16 2.96
C PRO A 35 -22.07 -1.82 3.01
N VAL A 36 -22.65 -0.80 3.63
CA VAL A 36 -22.01 0.51 3.78
C VAL A 36 -20.77 0.40 4.67
N VAL A 37 -20.89 -0.22 5.84
CA VAL A 37 -19.76 -0.41 6.78
C VAL A 37 -18.67 -1.26 6.12
N ILE A 38 -19.05 -2.31 5.39
CA ILE A 38 -18.08 -3.16 4.67
C ILE A 38 -17.29 -2.34 3.67
N SER A 39 -17.97 -1.59 2.79
CA SER A 39 -17.32 -0.77 1.76
C SER A 39 -16.43 0.31 2.37
N TYR A 40 -16.92 1.07 3.35
CA TYR A 40 -16.11 2.09 4.02
C TYR A 40 -14.85 1.51 4.64
N THR A 41 -14.97 0.38 5.34
CA THR A 41 -13.82 -0.26 6.00
C THR A 41 -12.83 -0.81 4.98
N ALA A 42 -13.31 -1.42 3.90
CA ALA A 42 -12.47 -1.94 2.84
C ALA A 42 -11.65 -0.81 2.17
N TYR A 43 -12.31 0.25 1.71
CA TYR A 43 -11.64 1.34 1.01
C TYR A 43 -10.76 2.20 1.92
N PHE A 44 -11.18 2.42 3.17
CA PHE A 44 -10.33 3.03 4.19
C PHE A 44 -9.03 2.24 4.36
N SER A 45 -9.14 0.94 4.59
CA SER A 45 -7.97 0.08 4.80
C SER A 45 -7.07 0.06 3.56
N LEU A 46 -7.66 0.00 2.36
CA LEU A 46 -6.94 -0.01 1.08
C LEU A 46 -6.13 1.27 0.84
N LEU A 47 -6.64 2.44 1.21
CA LEU A 47 -5.91 3.70 1.07
C LEU A 47 -4.91 3.91 2.21
N MET A 48 -5.30 3.56 3.43
CA MET A 48 -4.48 3.80 4.62
C MET A 48 -3.26 2.89 4.72
N PHE A 49 -3.24 1.69 4.11
CA PHE A 49 -2.06 0.83 4.18
C PHE A 49 -0.83 1.44 3.47
N THR A 50 -1.04 2.38 2.55
CA THR A 50 0.05 3.10 1.88
C THR A 50 0.94 3.85 2.87
N ILE A 51 0.36 4.40 3.94
CA ILE A 51 1.11 5.20 4.93
C ILE A 51 2.18 4.34 5.66
N PRO A 52 1.85 3.22 6.32
CA PRO A 52 2.86 2.38 6.93
C PRO A 52 3.81 1.73 5.91
N PHE A 53 3.34 1.44 4.68
CA PHE A 53 4.19 0.94 3.61
C PHE A 53 5.29 1.95 3.23
N ILE A 54 4.91 3.18 2.92
CA ILE A 54 5.86 4.25 2.60
C ILE A 54 6.77 4.56 3.78
N SER A 55 6.23 4.60 5.00
CA SER A 55 7.02 4.82 6.22
C SER A 55 8.05 3.72 6.42
N PHE A 56 7.71 2.47 6.14
CA PHE A 56 8.64 1.35 6.20
C PHE A 56 9.69 1.42 5.07
N LEU A 57 9.27 1.68 3.83
CA LEU A 57 10.18 1.82 2.69
C LEU A 57 11.22 2.91 2.95
N ARG A 58 10.79 4.06 3.49
CA ARG A 58 11.64 5.19 3.90
C ARG A 58 12.81 4.77 4.79
N THR A 59 12.64 3.76 5.65
CA THR A 59 13.73 3.28 6.52
C THR A 59 14.88 2.62 5.78
N SER A 60 14.71 2.29 4.52
CA SER A 60 15.75 1.73 3.65
C SER A 60 16.65 2.79 3.03
N PHE A 61 16.27 4.05 3.10
CA PHE A 61 16.97 5.20 2.53
C PHE A 61 17.77 5.95 3.59
N ARG A 62 18.89 6.56 3.20
CA ARG A 62 19.70 7.44 4.07
C ARG A 62 19.05 8.82 4.20
N ASP A 63 18.53 9.34 3.09
CA ASP A 63 17.79 10.61 3.04
C ASP A 63 16.32 10.40 3.44
N SER A 64 16.11 9.95 4.67
CA SER A 64 14.78 9.62 5.20
C SER A 64 13.92 10.86 5.46
N ASP A 65 14.50 12.06 5.58
CA ASP A 65 13.79 13.28 5.97
C ASP A 65 13.30 14.13 4.79
N ASN A 66 13.43 13.59 3.57
CA ASN A 66 12.95 14.28 2.37
C ASN A 66 11.41 14.40 2.40
N PHE A 67 10.92 15.63 2.14
CA PHE A 67 9.49 15.94 2.07
C PHE A 67 8.72 15.09 1.03
N LEU A 68 9.40 14.64 -0.03
CA LEU A 68 8.79 13.80 -1.07
C LEU A 68 8.12 12.55 -0.52
N TRP A 69 8.58 12.00 0.63
CA TRP A 69 7.94 10.89 1.30
C TRP A 69 6.54 11.19 1.86
N THR A 70 6.23 12.47 2.04
CA THR A 70 4.91 12.91 2.55
C THR A 70 3.86 12.98 1.45
N ILE A 71 4.28 13.18 0.19
CA ILE A 71 3.37 13.33 -0.96
C ILE A 71 2.44 12.11 -1.13
N PRO A 72 2.93 10.86 -1.18
CA PRO A 72 2.08 9.69 -1.27
C PRO A 72 1.04 9.62 -0.15
N CYS A 73 1.44 9.93 1.07
CA CYS A 73 0.54 9.91 2.22
C CYS A 73 -0.58 10.95 2.08
N ILE A 74 -0.23 12.19 1.68
CA ILE A 74 -1.21 13.26 1.46
C ILE A 74 -2.16 12.89 0.32
N CYS A 75 -1.65 12.39 -0.81
CA CYS A 75 -2.48 12.00 -1.95
C CYS A 75 -3.50 10.91 -1.58
N ASN A 76 -3.09 9.90 -0.83
CA ASN A 76 -4.01 8.83 -0.41
C ASN A 76 -5.05 9.31 0.61
N ILE A 77 -4.67 10.16 1.57
CA ILE A 77 -5.62 10.77 2.51
C ILE A 77 -6.61 11.67 1.77
N ALA A 78 -6.13 12.50 0.85
CA ALA A 78 -6.98 13.38 0.05
C ALA A 78 -7.97 12.58 -0.83
N ALA A 79 -7.50 11.51 -1.48
CA ALA A 79 -8.36 10.60 -2.26
C ALA A 79 -9.46 9.99 -1.39
N PHE A 80 -9.13 9.55 -0.17
CA PHE A 80 -10.12 9.01 0.76
C PHE A 80 -11.16 10.06 1.16
N ILE A 81 -10.73 11.29 1.51
CA ILE A 81 -11.64 12.38 1.88
C ILE A 81 -12.56 12.73 0.72
N ILE A 82 -12.02 12.83 -0.50
CA ILE A 82 -12.80 13.14 -1.70
C ILE A 82 -13.87 12.07 -1.92
N LEU A 83 -13.50 10.78 -1.87
CA LEU A 83 -14.45 9.68 -2.04
C LEU A 83 -15.53 9.68 -0.94
N MET A 84 -15.15 9.95 0.31
CA MET A 84 -16.10 10.08 1.41
C MET A 84 -17.13 11.20 1.15
N VAL A 85 -16.66 12.36 0.71
CA VAL A 85 -17.54 13.50 0.39
C VAL A 85 -18.49 13.16 -0.76
N LEU A 86 -18.00 12.52 -1.81
CA LEU A 86 -18.81 12.12 -2.96
C LEU A 86 -19.87 11.08 -2.58
N GLN A 87 -19.52 10.11 -1.75
CA GLN A 87 -20.43 9.08 -1.26
C GLN A 87 -21.52 9.67 -0.34
N VAL A 88 -21.12 10.51 0.63
CA VAL A 88 -22.08 11.12 1.58
C VAL A 88 -23.10 12.01 0.87
N ASN A 89 -22.68 12.70 -0.20
CA ASN A 89 -23.57 13.53 -1.01
C ASN A 89 -24.34 12.73 -2.09
N ALA A 90 -24.23 11.40 -2.09
CA ALA A 90 -24.86 10.51 -3.07
C ALA A 90 -24.54 10.87 -4.55
N ILE A 91 -23.36 11.47 -4.79
CA ILE A 91 -22.89 11.84 -6.13
C ILE A 91 -22.29 10.62 -6.83
N MET A 92 -21.55 9.79 -6.07
CA MET A 92 -20.87 8.62 -6.61
C MET A 92 -20.68 7.57 -5.52
N ASP A 93 -20.98 6.32 -5.84
CA ASP A 93 -20.71 5.19 -4.95
C ASP A 93 -19.22 4.85 -4.91
N PHE A 94 -18.75 4.28 -3.80
CA PHE A 94 -17.36 3.83 -3.66
C PHE A 94 -16.93 2.89 -4.77
N ARG A 95 -17.82 2.02 -5.24
CA ARG A 95 -17.54 1.08 -6.32
C ARG A 95 -17.25 1.82 -7.63
N ASP A 96 -18.02 2.85 -7.92
CA ASP A 96 -17.82 3.68 -9.12
C ASP A 96 -16.58 4.57 -8.98
N GLY A 97 -16.22 4.93 -7.73
CA GLY A 97 -15.03 5.70 -7.37
C GLY A 97 -13.72 4.89 -7.30
N LEU A 98 -13.74 3.59 -7.57
CA LEU A 98 -12.55 2.73 -7.45
C LEU A 98 -11.38 3.19 -8.33
N TRP A 99 -11.67 3.78 -9.48
CA TRP A 99 -10.64 4.37 -10.35
C TRP A 99 -9.85 5.50 -9.66
N VAL A 100 -10.47 6.29 -8.78
CA VAL A 100 -9.78 7.33 -8.00
C VAL A 100 -8.74 6.68 -7.08
N ILE A 101 -9.09 5.56 -6.46
CA ILE A 101 -8.17 4.79 -5.62
C ILE A 101 -7.00 4.26 -6.45
N HIS A 102 -7.27 3.66 -7.61
CA HIS A 102 -6.21 3.17 -8.49
C HIS A 102 -5.29 4.31 -8.94
N VAL A 103 -5.83 5.47 -9.30
CA VAL A 103 -5.03 6.65 -9.66
C VAL A 103 -4.19 7.13 -8.46
N ALA A 104 -4.76 7.20 -7.26
CA ALA A 104 -4.02 7.57 -6.06
C ALA A 104 -2.88 6.58 -5.75
N MET A 105 -3.12 5.28 -5.90
CA MET A 105 -2.09 4.25 -5.72
C MET A 105 -1.00 4.33 -6.80
N LEU A 106 -1.37 4.50 -8.06
CA LEU A 106 -0.43 4.63 -9.17
C LEU A 106 0.39 5.91 -9.10
N SER A 107 -0.16 7.01 -8.57
CA SER A 107 0.57 8.27 -8.38
C SER A 107 1.74 8.15 -7.39
N ASN A 108 1.75 7.13 -6.54
CA ASN A 108 2.85 6.86 -5.62
C ASN A 108 4.10 6.33 -6.35
N ILE A 109 3.91 5.69 -7.51
CA ILE A 109 4.99 5.04 -8.27
C ILE A 109 6.08 6.04 -8.68
N PRO A 110 5.78 7.18 -9.33
CA PRO A 110 6.80 8.17 -9.71
C PRO A 110 7.60 8.66 -8.52
N VAL A 111 6.94 8.92 -7.39
CA VAL A 111 7.61 9.41 -6.18
C VAL A 111 8.62 8.38 -5.67
N VAL A 112 8.22 7.13 -5.57
CA VAL A 112 9.12 6.04 -5.14
C VAL A 112 10.32 5.91 -6.07
N PHE A 113 10.11 5.96 -7.40
CA PHE A 113 11.21 5.89 -8.36
C PHE A 113 12.15 7.09 -8.29
N ILE A 114 11.63 8.31 -8.12
CA ILE A 114 12.44 9.52 -7.92
C ILE A 114 13.31 9.37 -6.67
N MET A 115 12.75 8.83 -5.58
CA MET A 115 13.49 8.62 -4.35
C MET A 115 14.61 7.57 -4.52
N PHE A 116 14.33 6.45 -5.20
CA PHE A 116 15.39 5.49 -5.53
C PHE A 116 16.48 6.11 -6.39
N TYR A 117 16.11 6.86 -7.42
CA TYR A 117 17.06 7.55 -8.30
C TYR A 117 17.93 8.53 -7.52
N THR A 118 17.34 9.39 -6.68
CA THR A 118 18.08 10.37 -5.88
C THR A 118 19.01 9.72 -4.86
N GLU A 119 18.58 8.64 -4.23
CA GLU A 119 19.41 7.90 -3.27
C GLU A 119 20.61 7.26 -3.96
N VAL A 120 20.39 6.60 -5.10
CA VAL A 120 21.47 5.94 -5.86
C VAL A 120 22.47 6.95 -6.39
N THR A 121 22.03 8.10 -6.88
CA THR A 121 22.92 9.14 -7.41
C THR A 121 23.77 9.80 -6.34
N LYS A 122 23.23 9.96 -5.11
CA LYS A 122 23.95 10.58 -3.99
C LYS A 122 24.87 9.62 -3.24
N TYR A 123 24.43 8.38 -3.02
CA TYR A 123 25.08 7.47 -2.07
C TYR A 123 25.50 6.12 -2.67
N GLY A 124 25.12 5.86 -3.93
CA GLY A 124 25.35 4.58 -4.60
C GLY A 124 24.43 3.46 -4.12
N TRP A 125 24.59 2.28 -4.70
CA TRP A 125 23.83 1.10 -4.35
C TRP A 125 24.31 0.47 -3.04
N SER A 126 23.37 0.18 -2.13
CA SER A 126 23.62 -0.65 -0.95
C SER A 126 22.81 -1.95 -1.07
N LYS A 127 23.24 -3.02 -0.39
CA LYS A 127 22.52 -4.31 -0.37
C LYS A 127 21.06 -4.14 0.08
N LYS A 128 20.82 -3.29 1.08
CA LYS A 128 19.48 -3.00 1.60
C LYS A 128 18.64 -2.26 0.58
N LEU A 129 19.20 -1.26 -0.09
CA LEU A 129 18.52 -0.49 -1.14
C LEU A 129 18.20 -1.34 -2.35
N THR A 130 19.14 -2.21 -2.79
CA THR A 130 18.90 -3.16 -3.89
C THR A 130 17.74 -4.10 -3.57
N LEU A 131 17.71 -4.66 -2.36
CA LEU A 131 16.63 -5.54 -1.94
C LEU A 131 15.28 -4.80 -1.91
N ALA A 132 15.24 -3.60 -1.33
CA ALA A 132 14.05 -2.76 -1.30
C ALA A 132 13.56 -2.42 -2.72
N PHE A 133 14.48 -2.14 -3.65
CA PHE A 133 14.16 -1.86 -5.05
C PHE A 133 13.54 -3.06 -5.75
N ILE A 134 14.17 -4.24 -5.66
CA ILE A 134 13.67 -5.48 -6.30
C ILE A 134 12.27 -5.81 -5.75
N CYS A 135 12.08 -5.76 -4.44
CA CYS A 135 10.79 -6.05 -3.81
C CYS A 135 9.72 -5.01 -4.20
N SER A 136 10.09 -3.72 -4.30
CA SER A 136 9.17 -2.68 -4.76
C SER A 136 8.76 -2.88 -6.21
N CYS A 137 9.70 -3.22 -7.10
CA CYS A 137 9.39 -3.54 -8.49
C CYS A 137 8.47 -4.74 -8.62
N ALA A 138 8.72 -5.83 -7.89
CA ALA A 138 7.87 -7.01 -7.88
C ALA A 138 6.44 -6.67 -7.41
N TYR A 139 6.31 -5.88 -6.34
CA TYR A 139 5.01 -5.40 -5.85
C TYR A 139 4.28 -4.55 -6.89
N LEU A 140 4.97 -3.60 -7.54
CA LEU A 140 4.37 -2.73 -8.55
C LEU A 140 3.90 -3.51 -9.78
N ILE A 141 4.66 -4.50 -10.22
CA ILE A 141 4.26 -5.39 -11.33
C ILE A 141 3.00 -6.17 -10.94
N GLY A 142 2.96 -6.74 -9.73
CA GLY A 142 1.78 -7.44 -9.22
C GLY A 142 0.55 -6.54 -9.12
N LEU A 143 0.72 -5.31 -8.59
CA LEU A 143 -0.34 -4.31 -8.50
C LEU A 143 -0.89 -3.92 -9.88
N LEU A 144 -0.01 -3.65 -10.85
CA LEU A 144 -0.43 -3.32 -12.22
C LEU A 144 -1.17 -4.49 -12.87
N ALA A 145 -0.68 -5.72 -12.69
CA ALA A 145 -1.35 -6.91 -13.20
C ALA A 145 -2.76 -7.09 -12.61
N ASP A 146 -2.91 -6.88 -11.30
CA ASP A 146 -4.22 -6.95 -10.62
C ASP A 146 -5.17 -5.85 -11.11
N ILE A 147 -4.69 -4.60 -11.29
CA ILE A 147 -5.51 -3.49 -11.83
C ILE A 147 -5.95 -3.81 -13.26
N ILE A 148 -5.04 -4.26 -14.11
CA ILE A 148 -5.37 -4.63 -15.50
C ILE A 148 -6.37 -5.78 -15.52
N ALA A 149 -6.16 -6.83 -14.73
CA ALA A 149 -7.07 -7.96 -14.63
C ALA A 149 -8.46 -7.53 -14.15
N TYR A 150 -8.55 -6.62 -13.18
CA TYR A 150 -9.80 -6.05 -12.70
C TYR A 150 -10.60 -5.41 -13.84
N TYR A 151 -9.99 -4.54 -14.65
CA TYR A 151 -10.68 -3.87 -15.75
C TYR A 151 -11.00 -4.81 -16.92
N LEU A 152 -10.16 -5.80 -17.20
CA LEU A 152 -10.42 -6.79 -18.27
C LEU A 152 -11.54 -7.77 -17.91
N THR A 153 -11.73 -8.08 -16.63
CA THR A 153 -12.69 -9.07 -16.16
C THR A 153 -13.94 -8.45 -15.52
N ASN A 154 -14.10 -7.12 -15.59
CA ASN A 154 -15.19 -6.39 -14.93
C ASN A 154 -15.29 -6.71 -13.41
N GLY A 155 -14.14 -6.84 -12.77
CA GLY A 155 -14.06 -7.05 -11.32
C GLY A 155 -14.26 -8.49 -10.84
N ILE A 156 -14.33 -9.47 -11.75
CA ILE A 156 -14.54 -10.89 -11.39
C ILE A 156 -13.24 -11.56 -10.91
N PHE A 157 -12.09 -11.04 -11.34
CA PHE A 157 -10.81 -11.67 -11.03
C PHE A 157 -10.30 -11.29 -9.64
N PRO A 158 -10.05 -12.27 -8.76
CA PRO A 158 -9.50 -11.97 -7.44
C PRO A 158 -8.05 -11.48 -7.54
N SER A 159 -7.72 -10.39 -6.84
CA SER A 159 -6.40 -9.78 -6.78
C SER A 159 -5.41 -10.60 -5.95
N PHE A 160 -4.86 -11.67 -6.52
CA PHE A 160 -3.92 -12.55 -5.83
C PHE A 160 -2.45 -12.21 -6.08
N LEU A 161 -2.13 -11.67 -7.26
CA LEU A 161 -0.73 -11.45 -7.65
C LEU A 161 -0.09 -10.34 -6.83
N GLY A 162 -0.76 -9.19 -6.71
CA GLY A 162 -0.27 -8.09 -5.89
C GLY A 162 -0.09 -8.48 -4.43
N ILE A 163 -1.03 -9.26 -3.87
CA ILE A 163 -0.93 -9.74 -2.49
C ILE A 163 0.22 -10.72 -2.31
N GLY A 164 0.42 -11.65 -3.24
CA GLY A 164 1.53 -12.59 -3.20
C GLY A 164 2.89 -11.86 -3.22
N CYS A 165 3.04 -10.89 -4.12
CA CYS A 165 4.23 -10.05 -4.20
C CYS A 165 4.43 -9.20 -2.93
N LEU A 166 3.33 -8.69 -2.37
CA LEU A 166 3.33 -7.92 -1.15
C LEU A 166 3.74 -8.74 0.08
N LEU A 167 3.22 -9.96 0.23
CA LEU A 167 3.61 -10.89 1.29
C LEU A 167 5.10 -11.24 1.18
N PHE A 168 5.57 -11.51 -0.03
CA PHE A 168 7.00 -11.74 -0.27
C PHE A 168 7.85 -10.53 0.16
N TYR A 169 7.39 -9.32 -0.17
CA TYR A 169 8.02 -8.06 0.24
C TYR A 169 8.11 -7.95 1.77
N ILE A 170 6.99 -8.15 2.48
CA ILE A 170 6.92 -8.07 3.93
C ILE A 170 7.87 -9.09 4.59
N ILE A 171 7.83 -10.34 4.15
CA ILE A 171 8.64 -11.41 4.71
C ILE A 171 10.12 -11.11 4.52
N THR A 172 10.52 -10.74 3.31
CA THR A 172 11.93 -10.51 2.97
C THR A 172 12.52 -9.33 3.74
N LEU A 173 11.82 -8.20 3.78
CA LEU A 173 12.30 -7.02 4.51
C LEU A 173 12.11 -7.15 6.01
N GLY A 174 11.08 -7.86 6.46
CA GLY A 174 10.88 -8.16 7.87
C GLY A 174 12.02 -9.01 8.44
N ILE A 175 12.44 -10.06 7.74
CA ILE A 175 13.60 -10.89 8.13
C ILE A 175 14.87 -10.06 8.16
N THR A 176 15.08 -9.17 7.18
CA THR A 176 16.26 -8.30 7.13
C THR A 176 16.30 -7.35 8.32
N SER A 177 15.16 -6.71 8.64
CA SER A 177 15.05 -5.82 9.80
C SER A 177 15.24 -6.53 11.13
N LEU A 178 14.80 -7.79 11.25
CA LEU A 178 15.03 -8.61 12.45
C LEU A 178 16.50 -8.98 12.61
N LYS A 179 17.22 -9.26 11.53
CA LYS A 179 18.66 -9.53 11.56
C LYS A 179 19.44 -8.29 12.00
N GLU A 180 19.09 -7.10 11.47
CA GLU A 180 19.70 -5.83 11.88
C GLU A 180 19.46 -5.49 13.35
N ALA A 181 18.30 -5.86 13.91
CA ALA A 181 17.96 -5.59 15.31
C ALA A 181 18.67 -6.52 16.31
N ARG A 182 19.29 -7.61 15.84
CA ARG A 182 20.04 -8.57 16.69
C ARG A 182 21.53 -8.25 16.79
N HIS A 183 22.04 -7.38 15.97
CA HIS A 183 23.42 -6.86 15.98
C HIS A 183 23.46 -5.46 16.61
#